data_943ce1c1b6775d2fb4742b2bcba7ea84
#
_entry.id   943ce1c1b6775d2fb4742b2bcba7ea84
#
_cell.length_a   1.000
_cell.length_b   1.000
_cell.length_c   1.000
_cell.angle_alpha   90.00
_cell.angle_beta   90.00
_cell.angle_gamma   90.00
#
_symmetry.space_group_name_H-M   'P 1'
#
loop_
_entity.id
_entity.type
_entity.pdbx_description
1 polymer ?
#
loop_
_entity_poly.entity_id
_entity_poly.type
_entity_poly.pdbx_seq_one_letter_code
_entity_poly.pdbx_strand_id
1 'polypeptide(L)'
;HWCHEKAVYMPSDRRTSSPLATVRTAYGRCGEESTLLVAALRSVGIPARQVYTPRWAHTDSNHAWVEAWVDGEWYFLGACEPEPVLDLGWFNAPASRGMLMHTNVFGRYDGPEDKVRMTPIHTEINVISNYAPESADLQVNVMDKAGNAVKDAKVEFKIYNYSEFNTVAVKYSDAEGKASLTAGLGDMMIYAAKDGRFGFSKVTYGKDESVSIVLEYEEGAVIPHIEMEIVPPVENAQLPDVTKEQRDLNTCRMEYEDSLRNAYVATFFDAEKAEEFAAGHGLDTDDVVKVMVASRGNHNEIASFLAEASRRNMGRRALDLLLSVSE
;
A
#
# COMPACT_ATOMS: atom_id res chain seq x y z
N HIS A 1 17.88 -6.10 -5.30
CA HIS A 1 19.11 -6.26 -4.51
C HIS A 1 19.57 -4.95 -3.85
N TRP A 2 19.92 -3.90 -4.60
CA TRP A 2 20.39 -2.64 -3.98
C TRP A 2 19.43 -2.07 -2.92
N CYS A 3 18.13 -2.14 -3.13
CA CYS A 3 17.15 -1.69 -2.14
C CYS A 3 17.16 -2.56 -0.88
N HIS A 4 17.33 -3.89 -1.02
CA HIS A 4 17.50 -4.80 0.11
C HIS A 4 18.77 -4.51 0.95
N GLU A 5 19.88 -4.16 0.28
CA GLU A 5 21.09 -3.67 0.96
C GLU A 5 20.82 -2.41 1.81
N LYS A 6 19.87 -1.54 1.39
CA LYS A 6 19.62 -0.25 2.04
C LYS A 6 18.51 -0.26 3.08
N ALA A 7 17.49 -1.08 2.91
CA ALA A 7 16.32 -1.08 3.79
C ALA A 7 15.74 -2.49 3.96
N VAL A 8 15.09 -2.71 5.09
CA VAL A 8 14.36 -3.92 5.45
C VAL A 8 12.98 -3.56 5.95
N TYR A 9 12.02 -4.49 5.80
CA TYR A 9 10.68 -4.28 6.33
C TYR A 9 10.67 -4.13 7.85
N MET A 10 10.10 -3.03 8.31
CA MET A 10 9.74 -2.82 9.71
C MET A 10 8.51 -1.92 9.79
N PRO A 11 7.64 -2.12 10.79
CA PRO A 11 6.55 -1.20 11.05
C PRO A 11 7.08 0.23 11.27
N SER A 12 6.40 1.20 10.67
CA SER A 12 6.68 2.63 10.83
C SER A 12 5.39 3.38 11.19
N ASP A 13 5.46 4.70 11.32
CA ASP A 13 4.27 5.52 11.54
C ASP A 13 3.35 5.55 10.28
N ARG A 14 2.26 6.29 10.34
CA ARG A 14 1.27 6.37 9.25
C ARG A 14 1.74 7.14 8.01
N ARG A 15 2.84 7.91 8.14
CA ARG A 15 3.38 8.71 7.04
C ARG A 15 4.28 7.85 6.16
N THR A 16 4.14 7.97 4.86
CA THR A 16 5.07 7.36 3.92
C THR A 16 6.32 8.22 3.81
N SER A 17 7.45 7.67 4.22
CA SER A 17 8.76 8.32 4.14
C SER A 17 9.23 8.45 2.70
N SER A 18 10.05 9.49 2.44
CA SER A 18 10.70 9.62 1.13
C SER A 18 11.75 8.53 0.92
N PRO A 19 12.09 8.20 -0.35
CA PRO A 19 13.14 7.21 -0.65
C PRO A 19 14.46 7.46 0.09
N LEU A 20 14.91 8.71 0.17
CA LEU A 20 16.15 9.06 0.88
C LEU A 20 16.02 8.89 2.41
N ALA A 21 14.84 9.16 2.96
CA ALA A 21 14.60 8.92 4.40
C ALA A 21 14.61 7.41 4.68
N THR A 22 13.99 6.58 3.82
CA THR A 22 14.01 5.11 3.94
C THR A 22 15.44 4.57 3.90
N VAL A 23 16.28 5.06 2.97
CA VAL A 23 17.72 4.70 2.94
C VAL A 23 18.44 5.11 4.23
N ARG A 24 18.19 6.31 4.74
CA ARG A 24 18.85 6.81 5.98
C ARG A 24 18.43 6.02 7.20
N THR A 25 17.16 5.71 7.33
CA THR A 25 16.65 4.98 8.49
C THR A 25 16.85 3.47 8.38
N ALA A 26 17.20 2.97 7.19
CA ALA A 26 17.42 1.56 6.86
C ALA A 26 16.19 0.67 7.09
N TYR A 27 14.97 1.23 7.08
CA TYR A 27 13.74 0.45 7.18
C TYR A 27 12.55 1.18 6.54
N GLY A 28 11.48 0.42 6.31
CA GLY A 28 10.19 0.94 5.87
C GLY A 28 9.14 -0.15 5.86
N ARG A 29 7.86 0.24 5.72
CA ARG A 29 6.79 -0.70 5.36
C ARG A 29 6.81 -0.93 3.85
N CYS A 30 5.97 -1.81 3.37
CA CYS A 30 5.82 -2.09 1.93
C CYS A 30 5.61 -0.82 1.07
N GLY A 31 4.92 0.21 1.61
CA GLY A 31 4.73 1.49 0.95
C GLY A 31 6.02 2.27 0.73
N GLU A 32 6.86 2.38 1.76
CA GLU A 32 8.17 3.04 1.70
C GLU A 32 9.14 2.25 0.82
N GLU A 33 9.21 0.92 1.02
CA GLU A 33 10.10 0.04 0.26
C GLU A 33 9.80 0.07 -1.24
N SER A 34 8.51 -0.03 -1.61
CA SER A 34 8.10 0.04 -3.02
C SER A 34 8.35 1.42 -3.64
N THR A 35 8.14 2.50 -2.87
CA THR A 35 8.48 3.86 -3.33
C THR A 35 10.00 4.01 -3.53
N LEU A 36 10.83 3.43 -2.66
CA LEU A 36 12.28 3.41 -2.81
C LEU A 36 12.70 2.68 -4.09
N LEU A 37 12.15 1.47 -4.33
CA LEU A 37 12.50 0.69 -5.52
C LEU A 37 12.04 1.38 -6.82
N VAL A 38 10.83 1.96 -6.85
CA VAL A 38 10.37 2.76 -8.01
C VAL A 38 11.31 3.92 -8.28
N ALA A 39 11.74 4.66 -7.25
CA ALA A 39 12.68 5.76 -7.41
C ALA A 39 14.04 5.27 -7.91
N ALA A 40 14.56 4.17 -7.37
CA ALA A 40 15.83 3.58 -7.80
C ALA A 40 15.80 3.13 -9.27
N LEU A 41 14.76 2.40 -9.70
CA LEU A 41 14.61 1.96 -11.08
C LEU A 41 14.51 3.14 -12.04
N ARG A 42 13.68 4.13 -11.73
CA ARG A 42 13.52 5.34 -12.55
C ARG A 42 14.80 6.15 -12.65
N SER A 43 15.63 6.18 -11.61
CA SER A 43 16.91 6.90 -11.62
C SER A 43 17.92 6.33 -12.63
N VAL A 44 17.79 5.05 -12.99
CA VAL A 44 18.62 4.38 -14.01
C VAL A 44 17.87 4.19 -15.34
N GLY A 45 16.74 4.86 -15.53
CA GLY A 45 16.00 4.87 -16.79
C GLY A 45 15.05 3.70 -17.01
N ILE A 46 14.77 2.89 -16.01
CA ILE A 46 13.80 1.78 -16.09
C ILE A 46 12.43 2.32 -15.68
N PRO A 47 11.41 2.30 -16.56
CA PRO A 47 10.05 2.64 -16.16
C PRO A 47 9.56 1.68 -15.08
N ALA A 48 9.06 2.22 -13.99
CA ALA A 48 8.56 1.44 -12.87
C ALA A 48 7.37 2.15 -12.22
N ARG A 49 6.51 1.38 -11.58
CA ARG A 49 5.32 1.89 -10.87
C ARG A 49 5.05 1.07 -9.62
N GLN A 50 4.49 1.72 -8.60
CA GLN A 50 4.00 1.03 -7.42
C GLN A 50 2.65 0.41 -7.73
N VAL A 51 2.46 -0.85 -7.36
CA VAL A 51 1.16 -1.51 -7.34
C VAL A 51 0.68 -1.61 -5.90
N TYR A 52 -0.61 -1.42 -5.70
CA TYR A 52 -1.24 -1.43 -4.40
C TYR A 52 -2.54 -2.23 -4.41
N THR A 53 -2.66 -3.19 -3.49
CA THR A 53 -3.94 -3.77 -3.14
C THR A 53 -4.46 -3.10 -1.86
N PRO A 54 -5.58 -2.37 -1.91
CA PRO A 54 -6.06 -1.62 -0.76
C PRO A 54 -6.49 -2.52 0.40
N ARG A 55 -6.99 -3.71 0.08
CA ARG A 55 -7.37 -4.74 1.04
C ARG A 55 -7.30 -6.11 0.40
N TRP A 56 -6.78 -7.09 1.13
CA TRP A 56 -6.88 -8.49 0.75
C TRP A 56 -8.30 -9.01 0.95
N ALA A 57 -8.77 -9.88 0.06
CA ALA A 57 -10.10 -10.48 0.18
C ALA A 57 -10.15 -11.77 1.03
N HIS A 58 -9.01 -12.37 1.32
CA HIS A 58 -8.89 -13.65 2.02
C HIS A 58 -8.27 -13.53 3.43
N THR A 59 -7.71 -12.35 3.76
CA THR A 59 -7.12 -12.02 5.04
C THR A 59 -7.15 -10.51 5.26
N ASP A 60 -6.93 -10.08 6.49
CA ASP A 60 -6.83 -8.67 6.83
C ASP A 60 -5.56 -8.02 6.22
N SER A 61 -5.55 -6.67 6.19
CA SER A 61 -4.45 -5.86 5.71
C SER A 61 -4.45 -5.58 4.19
N ASN A 62 -3.39 -4.97 3.75
CA ASN A 62 -3.11 -4.47 2.41
C ASN A 62 -1.66 -4.78 2.03
N HIS A 63 -1.27 -4.50 0.79
CA HIS A 63 0.13 -4.62 0.38
C HIS A 63 0.45 -3.68 -0.77
N ALA A 64 1.76 -3.35 -0.90
CA ALA A 64 2.31 -2.61 -2.00
C ALA A 64 3.61 -3.25 -2.48
N TRP A 65 3.79 -3.31 -3.80
CA TRP A 65 4.98 -3.82 -4.47
C TRP A 65 5.29 -3.01 -5.73
N VAL A 66 6.11 -3.51 -6.63
CA VAL A 66 6.56 -2.75 -7.80
C VAL A 66 6.34 -3.54 -9.08
N GLU A 67 5.98 -2.86 -10.14
CA GLU A 67 6.12 -3.34 -11.51
C GLU A 67 7.19 -2.54 -12.23
N ALA A 68 8.01 -3.23 -13.02
CA ALA A 68 9.01 -2.66 -13.91
C ALA A 68 8.72 -3.02 -15.37
N TRP A 69 8.93 -2.08 -16.29
CA TRP A 69 8.77 -2.29 -17.71
C TRP A 69 10.06 -2.86 -18.30
N VAL A 70 10.01 -4.09 -18.76
CA VAL A 70 11.15 -4.83 -19.32
C VAL A 70 10.73 -5.48 -20.64
N ASP A 71 11.51 -5.24 -21.70
CA ASP A 71 11.31 -5.85 -23.03
C ASP A 71 9.88 -5.73 -23.61
N GLY A 72 9.17 -4.65 -23.24
CA GLY A 72 7.84 -4.37 -23.79
C GLY A 72 6.68 -4.85 -22.93
N GLU A 73 6.93 -5.36 -21.72
CA GLU A 73 5.94 -5.89 -20.79
C GLU A 73 6.17 -5.40 -19.36
N TRP A 74 5.13 -5.44 -18.54
CA TRP A 74 5.21 -5.19 -17.10
C TRP A 74 5.46 -6.49 -16.36
N TYR A 75 6.52 -6.52 -15.54
CA TYR A 75 6.85 -7.60 -14.63
C TYR A 75 6.83 -7.08 -13.20
N PHE A 76 6.33 -7.87 -12.27
CA PHE A 76 6.35 -7.48 -10.87
C PHE A 76 7.58 -8.02 -10.12
N LEU A 77 7.91 -7.35 -9.02
CA LEU A 77 8.96 -7.74 -8.10
C LEU A 77 8.65 -7.19 -6.70
N GLY A 78 9.12 -7.90 -5.68
CA GLY A 78 9.13 -7.41 -4.30
C GLY A 78 10.04 -6.18 -4.17
N ALA A 79 9.75 -5.31 -3.22
CA ALA A 79 10.45 -4.04 -3.10
C ALA A 79 11.88 -4.20 -2.54
N CYS A 80 11.99 -4.52 -1.25
CA CYS A 80 13.29 -4.80 -0.61
C CYS A 80 13.45 -6.30 -0.31
N GLU A 81 12.74 -7.15 -1.02
CA GLU A 81 12.72 -8.61 -0.88
C GLU A 81 13.01 -9.23 -2.26
N PRO A 82 14.27 -9.17 -2.74
CA PRO A 82 14.61 -9.60 -4.09
C PRO A 82 14.51 -11.11 -4.24
N GLU A 83 13.77 -11.51 -5.26
CA GLU A 83 13.65 -12.89 -5.69
C GLU A 83 14.61 -13.19 -6.86
N PRO A 84 14.92 -14.47 -7.15
CA PRO A 84 15.86 -14.84 -8.21
C PRO A 84 15.41 -14.45 -9.61
N VAL A 85 14.11 -14.31 -9.84
CA VAL A 85 13.49 -13.97 -11.14
C VAL A 85 12.34 -12.98 -10.95
N LEU A 86 11.95 -12.32 -12.02
CA LEU A 86 10.75 -11.46 -12.04
C LEU A 86 9.47 -12.31 -11.92
N ASP A 87 8.34 -11.69 -11.59
CA ASP A 87 7.04 -12.31 -11.34
C ASP A 87 7.06 -13.35 -10.22
N LEU A 88 8.03 -13.23 -9.33
CA LEU A 88 8.14 -14.02 -8.11
C LEU A 88 8.15 -13.10 -6.88
N GLY A 89 7.43 -13.53 -5.86
CA GLY A 89 7.36 -12.89 -4.55
C GLY A 89 6.55 -13.74 -3.59
N TRP A 90 6.72 -13.56 -2.28
CA TRP A 90 5.91 -14.26 -1.28
C TRP A 90 4.40 -14.03 -1.48
N PHE A 91 4.05 -12.94 -2.14
CA PHE A 91 2.67 -12.53 -2.36
C PHE A 91 2.02 -13.08 -3.65
N ASN A 92 2.67 -13.96 -4.41
CA ASN A 92 2.05 -14.58 -5.59
C ASN A 92 0.69 -15.21 -5.27
N ALA A 93 0.64 -16.05 -4.23
CA ALA A 93 -0.59 -16.71 -3.81
C ALA A 93 -1.66 -15.69 -3.32
N PRO A 94 -1.37 -14.76 -2.39
CA PRO A 94 -2.26 -13.66 -2.04
C PRO A 94 -2.73 -12.82 -3.23
N ALA A 95 -1.84 -12.49 -4.16
CA ALA A 95 -2.16 -11.67 -5.31
C ALA A 95 -3.14 -12.36 -6.27
N SER A 96 -2.99 -13.66 -6.50
CA SER A 96 -3.92 -14.44 -7.32
C SER A 96 -5.34 -14.50 -6.74
N ARG A 97 -5.50 -14.22 -5.46
CA ARG A 97 -6.77 -14.09 -4.72
C ARG A 97 -7.22 -12.63 -4.55
N GLY A 98 -6.59 -11.69 -5.21
CA GLY A 98 -6.93 -10.29 -5.11
C GLY A 98 -8.28 -9.97 -5.76
N MET A 99 -9.02 -9.03 -5.18
CA MET A 99 -10.22 -8.47 -5.80
C MET A 99 -9.90 -7.20 -6.56
N LEU A 100 -8.94 -6.40 -6.09
CA LEU A 100 -8.52 -5.17 -6.75
C LEU A 100 -7.04 -4.90 -6.51
N MET A 101 -6.34 -4.58 -7.60
CA MET A 101 -4.99 -4.00 -7.59
C MET A 101 -4.97 -2.79 -8.51
N HIS A 102 -4.35 -1.73 -8.06
CA HIS A 102 -4.25 -0.50 -8.85
C HIS A 102 -2.87 0.11 -8.77
N THR A 103 -2.56 0.96 -9.73
CA THR A 103 -1.37 1.80 -9.76
C THR A 103 -1.74 3.24 -10.05
N ASN A 104 -0.90 4.18 -9.61
CA ASN A 104 -1.10 5.60 -9.82
C ASN A 104 -0.37 6.08 -11.08
N VAL A 105 -1.12 6.73 -11.96
CA VAL A 105 -0.57 7.57 -13.03
C VAL A 105 -0.73 9.03 -12.62
N PHE A 106 0.37 9.76 -12.52
CA PHE A 106 0.33 11.18 -12.18
C PHE A 106 -0.17 12.00 -13.37
N GLY A 107 -1.22 12.78 -13.12
CA GLY A 107 -1.94 13.53 -14.12
C GLY A 107 -3.17 12.80 -14.67
N ARG A 108 -3.67 13.29 -15.81
CA ARG A 108 -4.82 12.70 -16.49
C ARG A 108 -4.34 11.53 -17.35
N TYR A 109 -5.04 10.42 -17.24
CA TYR A 109 -4.79 9.21 -18.01
C TYR A 109 -5.96 8.90 -18.95
N ASP A 110 -5.68 8.78 -20.24
CA ASP A 110 -6.67 8.52 -21.29
C ASP A 110 -6.49 7.12 -21.94
N GLY A 111 -5.68 6.21 -21.32
CA GLY A 111 -5.49 4.84 -21.78
C GLY A 111 -6.72 3.94 -21.60
N PRO A 112 -6.65 2.70 -22.10
CA PRO A 112 -7.80 1.78 -22.19
C PRO A 112 -8.15 1.11 -20.86
N GLU A 113 -7.24 1.11 -19.87
CA GLU A 113 -7.45 0.41 -18.61
C GLU A 113 -8.59 1.02 -17.80
N ASP A 114 -9.31 0.18 -17.07
CA ASP A 114 -10.35 0.63 -16.16
C ASP A 114 -9.78 1.60 -15.11
N LYS A 115 -10.44 2.73 -14.94
CA LYS A 115 -10.03 3.80 -14.01
C LYS A 115 -10.78 3.61 -12.71
N VAL A 116 -10.11 3.12 -11.68
CA VAL A 116 -10.67 2.96 -10.34
C VAL A 116 -11.09 4.32 -9.78
N ARG A 117 -10.22 5.34 -9.95
CA ARG A 117 -10.45 6.71 -9.47
C ARG A 117 -9.69 7.70 -10.35
N MET A 118 -10.28 8.88 -10.54
CA MET A 118 -9.61 10.01 -11.18
C MET A 118 -9.70 11.26 -10.30
N THR A 119 -8.57 11.93 -10.13
CA THR A 119 -8.45 13.21 -9.42
C THR A 119 -7.77 14.22 -10.36
N PRO A 120 -7.73 15.52 -10.00
CA PRO A 120 -7.01 16.50 -10.80
C PRO A 120 -5.50 16.23 -10.94
N ILE A 121 -4.90 15.47 -10.03
CA ILE A 121 -3.46 15.26 -9.93
C ILE A 121 -3.01 13.83 -10.25
N HIS A 122 -3.89 12.84 -10.18
CA HIS A 122 -3.58 11.45 -10.51
C HIS A 122 -4.81 10.66 -10.95
N THR A 123 -4.57 9.59 -11.67
CA THR A 123 -5.54 8.54 -12.01
C THR A 123 -5.06 7.22 -11.44
N GLU A 124 -5.93 6.54 -10.70
CA GLU A 124 -5.72 5.16 -10.27
C GLU A 124 -6.25 4.24 -11.38
N ILE A 125 -5.36 3.49 -12.01
CA ILE A 125 -5.73 2.51 -13.04
C ILE A 125 -5.73 1.11 -12.46
N ASN A 126 -6.70 0.31 -12.88
CA ASN A 126 -6.88 -1.06 -12.46
C ASN A 126 -5.89 -1.98 -13.18
N VAL A 127 -5.16 -2.78 -12.42
CA VAL A 127 -4.18 -3.74 -12.95
C VAL A 127 -4.45 -5.16 -12.43
N ILE A 128 -5.64 -5.42 -11.93
CA ILE A 128 -6.02 -6.73 -11.37
C ILE A 128 -5.76 -7.88 -12.34
N SER A 129 -5.98 -7.67 -13.62
CA SER A 129 -5.81 -8.69 -14.68
C SER A 129 -4.35 -9.17 -14.82
N ASN A 130 -3.37 -8.43 -14.30
CA ASN A 130 -1.97 -8.85 -14.30
C ASN A 130 -1.69 -9.90 -13.21
N TYR A 131 -2.56 -10.05 -12.23
CA TYR A 131 -2.33 -10.86 -11.02
C TYR A 131 -3.36 -11.97 -10.82
N ALA A 132 -4.63 -11.66 -11.01
CA ALA A 132 -5.69 -12.64 -10.99
C ALA A 132 -5.83 -13.24 -12.39
N PRO A 133 -5.52 -14.54 -12.60
CA PRO A 133 -5.56 -15.16 -13.94
C PRO A 133 -6.94 -15.06 -14.59
N GLU A 134 -7.96 -14.96 -13.76
CA GLU A 134 -9.34 -14.73 -14.18
C GLU A 134 -9.87 -13.51 -13.44
N SER A 135 -10.34 -12.52 -14.19
CA SER A 135 -11.04 -11.35 -13.70
C SER A 135 -12.35 -11.18 -14.48
N ALA A 136 -13.31 -10.50 -13.90
CA ALA A 136 -14.60 -10.28 -14.53
C ALA A 136 -15.05 -8.83 -14.37
N ASP A 137 -15.86 -8.37 -15.33
CA ASP A 137 -16.54 -7.08 -15.27
C ASP A 137 -17.90 -7.24 -14.60
N LEU A 138 -18.24 -6.29 -13.73
CA LEU A 138 -19.58 -6.16 -13.17
C LEU A 138 -20.17 -4.83 -13.56
N GLN A 139 -21.39 -4.82 -14.14
CA GLN A 139 -22.17 -3.62 -14.33
C GLN A 139 -23.15 -3.41 -13.17
N VAL A 140 -23.11 -2.24 -12.55
CA VAL A 140 -24.05 -1.81 -11.52
C VAL A 140 -25.05 -0.87 -12.14
N ASN A 141 -26.37 -1.13 -11.98
CA ASN A 141 -27.45 -0.27 -12.43
C ASN A 141 -28.11 0.35 -11.18
N VAL A 142 -27.99 1.66 -11.01
CA VAL A 142 -28.57 2.37 -9.85
C VAL A 142 -29.93 2.94 -10.25
N MET A 143 -30.96 2.62 -9.47
CA MET A 143 -32.34 3.03 -9.72
C MET A 143 -33.00 3.61 -8.48
N ASP A 144 -33.98 4.49 -8.67
CA ASP A 144 -34.89 4.91 -7.62
C ASP A 144 -36.01 3.86 -7.38
N LYS A 145 -36.88 4.11 -6.39
CA LYS A 145 -38.03 3.23 -6.08
C LYS A 145 -39.04 3.11 -7.21
N ALA A 146 -39.05 4.03 -8.15
CA ALA A 146 -39.95 4.00 -9.30
C ALA A 146 -39.32 3.28 -10.52
N GLY A 147 -38.06 2.84 -10.39
CA GLY A 147 -37.32 2.14 -11.44
C GLY A 147 -36.63 3.09 -12.42
N ASN A 148 -36.57 4.38 -12.14
CA ASN A 148 -35.84 5.32 -12.97
C ASN A 148 -34.34 5.27 -12.68
N ALA A 149 -33.51 5.40 -13.72
CA ALA A 149 -32.06 5.48 -13.60
C ALA A 149 -31.63 6.69 -12.76
N VAL A 150 -30.69 6.49 -11.87
CA VAL A 150 -30.14 7.53 -11.00
C VAL A 150 -28.75 7.89 -11.45
N LYS A 151 -28.58 9.06 -12.04
CA LYS A 151 -27.30 9.63 -12.45
C LYS A 151 -26.52 10.18 -11.23
N ASP A 152 -25.18 10.17 -11.29
CA ASP A 152 -24.27 10.70 -10.28
C ASP A 152 -24.49 10.10 -8.87
N ALA A 153 -25.01 8.88 -8.76
CA ALA A 153 -25.03 8.14 -7.51
C ALA A 153 -23.61 7.66 -7.18
N LYS A 154 -23.18 7.82 -5.94
CA LYS A 154 -21.94 7.25 -5.46
C LYS A 154 -22.12 5.74 -5.34
N VAL A 155 -21.26 4.97 -6.03
CA VAL A 155 -21.25 3.50 -6.00
C VAL A 155 -19.94 3.06 -5.36
N GLU A 156 -20.03 2.37 -4.23
CA GLU A 156 -18.90 1.84 -3.49
C GLU A 156 -18.82 0.33 -3.67
N PHE A 157 -17.68 -0.13 -4.10
CA PHE A 157 -17.32 -1.55 -4.18
C PHE A 157 -16.56 -1.92 -2.91
N LYS A 158 -17.12 -2.87 -2.14
CA LYS A 158 -16.63 -3.16 -0.80
C LYS A 158 -16.28 -4.64 -0.66
N ILE A 159 -15.17 -4.92 0.02
CA ILE A 159 -14.79 -6.26 0.44
C ILE A 159 -14.83 -6.37 1.96
N TYR A 160 -15.07 -7.58 2.48
CA TYR A 160 -15.03 -7.85 3.91
C TYR A 160 -13.58 -8.00 4.38
N ASN A 161 -13.13 -7.10 5.27
CA ASN A 161 -11.77 -7.07 5.77
C ASN A 161 -11.75 -6.29 7.09
N TYR A 162 -10.99 -6.72 8.11
CA TYR A 162 -11.03 -6.19 9.48
C TYR A 162 -12.45 -6.15 10.08
N SER A 163 -13.22 -7.24 9.87
CA SER A 163 -14.59 -7.38 10.38
C SER A 163 -15.58 -6.31 9.92
N GLU A 164 -15.31 -5.64 8.79
CA GLU A 164 -16.21 -4.65 8.19
C GLU A 164 -16.16 -4.69 6.66
N PHE A 165 -17.13 -4.05 6.02
CA PHE A 165 -17.14 -3.87 4.57
C PHE A 165 -16.31 -2.64 4.18
N ASN A 166 -15.02 -2.85 3.85
CA ASN A 166 -14.10 -1.80 3.42
C ASN A 166 -14.30 -1.43 1.96
N THR A 167 -14.43 -0.15 1.68
CA THR A 167 -14.51 0.37 0.31
C THR A 167 -13.14 0.30 -0.37
N VAL A 168 -13.05 -0.44 -1.48
CA VAL A 168 -11.83 -0.57 -2.28
C VAL A 168 -11.87 0.25 -3.56
N ALA A 169 -13.06 0.54 -4.08
CA ALA A 169 -13.26 1.42 -5.24
C ALA A 169 -14.52 2.26 -5.09
N VAL A 170 -14.48 3.47 -5.67
CA VAL A 170 -15.63 4.38 -5.73
C VAL A 170 -15.81 4.82 -7.18
N LYS A 171 -17.00 4.56 -7.71
CA LYS A 171 -17.45 5.05 -9.03
C LYS A 171 -18.67 5.95 -8.84
N TYR A 172 -19.04 6.64 -9.89
CA TYR A 172 -20.29 7.40 -9.97
C TYR A 172 -21.08 6.92 -11.17
N SER A 173 -22.38 6.74 -10.99
CA SER A 173 -23.25 6.31 -12.09
C SER A 173 -23.38 7.36 -13.17
N ASP A 174 -23.43 6.94 -14.43
CA ASP A 174 -23.61 7.77 -15.60
C ASP A 174 -25.08 8.22 -15.78
N ALA A 175 -25.39 8.82 -16.93
CA ALA A 175 -26.74 9.32 -17.23
C ALA A 175 -27.79 8.18 -17.30
N GLU A 176 -27.36 6.97 -17.61
CA GLU A 176 -28.18 5.75 -17.67
C GLU A 176 -28.21 5.02 -16.31
N GLY A 177 -27.64 5.61 -15.24
CA GLY A 177 -27.55 5.02 -13.90
C GLY A 177 -26.50 3.93 -13.77
N LYS A 178 -25.54 3.83 -14.68
CA LYS A 178 -24.59 2.72 -14.76
C LYS A 178 -23.23 3.09 -14.18
N ALA A 179 -22.61 2.11 -13.51
CA ALA A 179 -21.20 2.13 -13.12
C ALA A 179 -20.63 0.73 -13.30
N SER A 180 -19.32 0.61 -13.51
CA SER A 180 -18.67 -0.70 -13.68
C SER A 180 -17.31 -0.76 -13.01
N LEU A 181 -16.90 -1.98 -12.67
CA LEU A 181 -15.56 -2.29 -12.15
C LEU A 181 -15.16 -3.70 -12.59
N THR A 182 -13.93 -3.83 -13.06
CA THR A 182 -13.26 -5.14 -13.24
C THR A 182 -12.66 -5.58 -11.91
N ALA A 183 -12.88 -6.83 -11.49
CA ALA A 183 -12.33 -7.37 -10.24
C ALA A 183 -11.99 -8.86 -10.35
N GLY A 184 -11.27 -9.40 -9.38
CA GLY A 184 -11.03 -10.84 -9.24
C GLY A 184 -12.32 -11.61 -8.93
N LEU A 185 -12.28 -12.95 -9.10
CA LEU A 185 -13.47 -13.82 -8.99
C LEU A 185 -13.83 -14.14 -7.53
N GLY A 186 -14.55 -13.24 -6.88
CA GLY A 186 -14.99 -13.40 -5.49
C GLY A 186 -16.20 -12.55 -5.17
N ASP A 187 -16.61 -12.55 -3.92
CA ASP A 187 -17.77 -11.81 -3.45
C ASP A 187 -17.41 -10.36 -3.08
N MET A 188 -18.27 -9.42 -3.46
CA MET A 188 -18.25 -8.03 -3.02
C MET A 188 -19.62 -7.58 -2.54
N MET A 189 -19.63 -6.59 -1.66
CA MET A 189 -20.80 -5.79 -1.34
C MET A 189 -20.78 -4.52 -2.22
N ILE A 190 -21.82 -4.33 -3.01
CA ILE A 190 -22.04 -3.09 -3.76
C ILE A 190 -22.99 -2.22 -2.97
N TYR A 191 -22.56 -1.00 -2.69
CA TYR A 191 -23.37 0.00 -1.99
C TYR A 191 -23.52 1.24 -2.87
N ALA A 192 -24.74 1.68 -3.10
CA ALA A 192 -25.00 2.91 -3.85
C ALA A 192 -25.77 3.90 -2.99
N ALA A 193 -25.43 5.19 -3.13
CA ALA A 193 -26.09 6.25 -2.37
C ALA A 193 -26.19 7.53 -3.16
N LYS A 194 -27.31 8.25 -2.97
CA LYS A 194 -27.54 9.61 -3.46
C LYS A 194 -28.64 10.32 -2.66
N ASP A 195 -28.42 11.60 -2.37
CA ASP A 195 -29.41 12.52 -1.77
C ASP A 195 -30.07 11.94 -0.49
N GLY A 196 -29.26 11.33 0.40
CA GLY A 196 -29.74 10.73 1.66
C GLY A 196 -30.46 9.38 1.50
N ARG A 197 -30.47 8.83 0.30
CA ARG A 197 -31.00 7.48 0.02
C ARG A 197 -29.87 6.54 -0.35
N PHE A 198 -30.04 5.25 -0.02
CA PHE A 198 -29.07 4.22 -0.35
C PHE A 198 -29.72 2.86 -0.61
N GLY A 199 -28.92 1.98 -1.20
CA GLY A 199 -29.23 0.58 -1.38
C GLY A 199 -27.95 -0.22 -1.50
N PHE A 200 -28.03 -1.52 -1.32
CA PHE A 200 -26.87 -2.41 -1.42
C PHE A 200 -27.27 -3.81 -1.83
N SER A 201 -26.31 -4.56 -2.38
CA SER A 201 -26.46 -5.98 -2.70
C SER A 201 -25.10 -6.67 -2.67
N LYS A 202 -25.09 -7.93 -2.25
CA LYS A 202 -23.95 -8.81 -2.45
C LYS A 202 -23.94 -9.27 -3.91
N VAL A 203 -22.74 -9.37 -4.49
CA VAL A 203 -22.49 -9.91 -5.84
C VAL A 203 -21.34 -10.90 -5.80
N THR A 204 -21.33 -11.82 -6.76
CA THR A 204 -20.23 -12.76 -6.97
C THR A 204 -19.63 -12.51 -8.35
N TYR A 205 -18.44 -11.91 -8.42
CA TYR A 205 -17.72 -11.72 -9.67
C TYR A 205 -17.44 -13.05 -10.37
N GLY A 206 -17.61 -13.06 -11.68
CA GLY A 206 -17.51 -14.27 -12.49
C GLY A 206 -18.81 -15.12 -12.57
N LYS A 207 -19.81 -14.79 -11.73
CA LYS A 207 -21.18 -15.37 -11.84
C LYS A 207 -22.20 -14.31 -12.23
N ASP A 208 -22.12 -13.15 -11.58
CA ASP A 208 -23.00 -12.02 -11.84
C ASP A 208 -22.34 -11.09 -12.87
N GLU A 209 -22.99 -10.85 -14.00
CA GLU A 209 -22.55 -9.89 -15.02
C GLU A 209 -23.08 -8.48 -14.70
N SER A 210 -24.18 -8.40 -13.98
CA SER A 210 -24.79 -7.13 -13.59
C SER A 210 -25.60 -7.25 -12.30
N VAL A 211 -25.75 -6.11 -11.61
CA VAL A 211 -26.61 -5.98 -10.43
C VAL A 211 -27.41 -4.69 -10.48
N SER A 212 -28.65 -4.75 -10.04
CA SER A 212 -29.49 -3.56 -9.88
C SER A 212 -29.56 -3.17 -8.40
N ILE A 213 -29.18 -1.92 -8.10
CA ILE A 213 -29.25 -1.35 -6.75
C ILE A 213 -30.37 -0.32 -6.73
N VAL A 214 -31.44 -0.62 -6.01
CA VAL A 214 -32.53 0.32 -5.76
C VAL A 214 -32.21 1.16 -4.53
N LEU A 215 -32.28 2.48 -4.62
CA LEU A 215 -32.10 3.40 -3.48
C LEU A 215 -33.34 3.39 -2.59
N GLU A 216 -33.57 2.28 -1.90
CA GLU A 216 -34.81 2.03 -1.14
C GLU A 216 -34.77 2.53 0.29
N TYR A 217 -33.57 2.63 0.90
CA TYR A 217 -33.41 3.06 2.28
C TYR A 217 -33.11 4.54 2.37
N GLU A 218 -33.50 5.17 3.48
CA GLU A 218 -33.14 6.53 3.84
C GLU A 218 -32.05 6.50 4.93
N GLU A 219 -31.24 7.53 5.01
CA GLU A 219 -30.22 7.65 6.04
C GLU A 219 -30.85 7.51 7.44
N GLY A 220 -30.29 6.67 8.29
CA GLY A 220 -30.84 6.33 9.59
C GLY A 220 -31.90 5.23 9.60
N ALA A 221 -32.25 4.64 8.45
CA ALA A 221 -33.17 3.51 8.39
C ALA A 221 -32.60 2.30 9.14
N VAL A 222 -33.49 1.58 9.86
CA VAL A 222 -33.16 0.30 10.46
C VAL A 222 -33.16 -0.77 9.37
N ILE A 223 -32.01 -1.30 9.06
CA ILE A 223 -31.86 -2.40 8.10
C ILE A 223 -32.23 -3.72 8.80
N PRO A 224 -33.09 -4.57 8.20
CA PRO A 224 -33.34 -5.91 8.71
C PRO A 224 -32.04 -6.72 8.85
N HIS A 225 -32.00 -7.65 9.80
CA HIS A 225 -30.89 -8.60 9.90
C HIS A 225 -30.81 -9.42 8.61
N ILE A 226 -29.62 -9.45 8.01
CA ILE A 226 -29.33 -10.19 6.77
C ILE A 226 -28.16 -11.11 7.06
N GLU A 227 -28.37 -12.40 6.88
CA GLU A 227 -27.28 -13.39 6.85
C GLU A 227 -26.77 -13.52 5.43
N MET A 228 -25.46 -13.46 5.28
CA MET A 228 -24.82 -13.67 3.97
C MET A 228 -23.48 -14.39 4.14
N GLU A 229 -23.22 -15.30 3.22
CA GLU A 229 -21.92 -15.92 3.07
C GLU A 229 -21.06 -15.04 2.15
N ILE A 230 -19.83 -14.77 2.57
CA ILE A 230 -18.84 -14.04 1.77
C ILE A 230 -17.72 -15.01 1.39
N VAL A 231 -17.59 -15.27 0.09
CA VAL A 231 -16.62 -16.21 -0.44
C VAL A 231 -15.48 -15.42 -1.13
N PRO A 232 -14.25 -15.50 -0.59
CA PRO A 232 -13.09 -14.88 -1.23
C PRO A 232 -12.69 -15.63 -2.52
N PRO A 233 -11.89 -15.01 -3.40
CA PRO A 233 -11.32 -15.68 -4.57
C PRO A 233 -10.52 -16.93 -4.20
N VAL A 234 -10.51 -17.90 -5.11
CA VAL A 234 -9.69 -19.10 -4.97
C VAL A 234 -8.27 -18.81 -5.42
N GLU A 235 -7.29 -19.41 -4.72
CA GLU A 235 -5.89 -19.30 -5.10
C GLU A 235 -5.63 -19.98 -6.44
N ASN A 236 -4.97 -19.26 -7.34
CA ASN A 236 -4.61 -19.74 -8.68
C ASN A 236 -3.28 -19.11 -9.13
N ALA A 237 -2.29 -19.10 -8.24
CA ALA A 237 -1.00 -18.51 -8.54
C ALA A 237 -0.24 -19.32 -9.59
N GLN A 238 0.23 -18.66 -10.64
CA GLN A 238 1.19 -19.21 -11.59
C GLN A 238 2.59 -18.75 -11.14
N LEU A 239 3.48 -19.70 -10.88
CA LEU A 239 4.83 -19.39 -10.44
C LEU A 239 5.84 -19.60 -11.58
N PRO A 240 6.80 -18.70 -11.77
CA PRO A 240 7.87 -18.91 -12.71
C PRO A 240 8.80 -20.05 -12.25
N ASP A 241 9.42 -20.71 -13.22
CA ASP A 241 10.44 -21.73 -12.93
C ASP A 241 11.71 -21.08 -12.37
N VAL A 242 12.23 -21.65 -11.27
CA VAL A 242 13.47 -21.20 -10.64
C VAL A 242 14.37 -22.37 -10.35
N THR A 243 15.60 -22.32 -10.88
CA THR A 243 16.58 -23.38 -10.62
C THR A 243 17.15 -23.28 -9.20
N LYS A 244 17.74 -24.39 -8.74
CA LYS A 244 18.41 -24.39 -7.44
C LYS A 244 19.57 -23.39 -7.40
N GLU A 245 20.35 -23.32 -8.48
CA GLU A 245 21.48 -22.39 -8.61
C GLU A 245 21.05 -20.93 -8.50
N GLN A 246 19.92 -20.56 -9.13
CA GLN A 246 19.36 -19.21 -9.00
C GLN A 246 18.96 -18.90 -7.57
N ARG A 247 18.32 -19.84 -6.86
CA ARG A 247 17.95 -19.68 -5.44
C ARG A 247 19.17 -19.53 -4.54
N ASP A 248 20.15 -20.42 -4.71
CA ASP A 248 21.38 -20.40 -3.90
C ASP A 248 22.15 -19.09 -4.11
N LEU A 249 22.27 -18.62 -5.36
CA LEU A 249 22.91 -17.34 -5.67
C LEU A 249 22.17 -16.15 -5.04
N ASN A 250 20.83 -16.14 -5.13
CA ASN A 250 20.02 -15.11 -4.52
C ASN A 250 20.21 -15.06 -3.00
N THR A 251 20.18 -16.24 -2.35
CA THR A 251 20.40 -16.36 -0.90
C THR A 251 21.76 -15.81 -0.48
N CYS A 252 22.84 -16.26 -1.12
CA CYS A 252 24.19 -15.76 -0.83
C CYS A 252 24.31 -14.23 -1.00
N ARG A 253 23.62 -13.69 -2.02
CA ARG A 253 23.64 -12.26 -2.28
C ARG A 253 22.86 -11.49 -1.22
N MET A 254 21.70 -11.99 -0.79
CA MET A 254 20.91 -11.39 0.30
C MET A 254 21.68 -11.38 1.63
N GLU A 255 22.36 -12.48 1.97
CA GLU A 255 23.21 -12.56 3.17
C GLU A 255 24.34 -11.52 3.16
N TYR A 256 24.96 -11.31 2.01
CA TYR A 256 25.98 -10.26 1.84
C TYR A 256 25.38 -8.86 2.01
N GLU A 257 24.24 -8.59 1.39
CA GLU A 257 23.52 -7.31 1.48
C GLU A 257 23.05 -7.03 2.92
N ASP A 258 22.59 -8.05 3.63
CA ASP A 258 22.29 -7.99 5.07
C ASP A 258 23.50 -7.56 5.89
N SER A 259 24.68 -8.13 5.57
CA SER A 259 25.91 -7.75 6.28
C SER A 259 26.27 -6.27 6.10
N LEU A 260 26.08 -5.73 4.89
CA LEU A 260 26.31 -4.32 4.59
C LEU A 260 25.32 -3.41 5.32
N ARG A 261 24.03 -3.76 5.30
CA ARG A 261 22.99 -3.01 6.00
C ARG A 261 23.22 -3.04 7.51
N ASN A 262 23.55 -4.19 8.07
CA ASN A 262 23.81 -4.35 9.49
C ASN A 262 25.04 -3.55 9.93
N ALA A 263 26.10 -3.51 9.11
CA ALA A 263 27.27 -2.66 9.37
C ALA A 263 26.89 -1.16 9.41
N TYR A 264 26.01 -0.72 8.52
CA TYR A 264 25.48 0.65 8.55
C TYR A 264 24.62 0.92 9.79
N VAL A 265 23.70 0.02 10.12
CA VAL A 265 22.81 0.15 11.30
C VAL A 265 23.63 0.17 12.60
N ALA A 266 24.73 -0.56 12.67
CA ALA A 266 25.64 -0.56 13.84
C ALA A 266 26.29 0.82 14.11
N THR A 267 26.28 1.74 13.13
CA THR A 267 26.72 3.12 13.34
C THR A 267 25.71 3.99 14.08
N PHE A 268 24.46 3.56 14.19
CA PHE A 268 23.40 4.32 14.84
C PHE A 268 23.61 4.41 16.35
N PHE A 269 22.97 5.37 16.97
CA PHE A 269 22.94 5.43 18.42
C PHE A 269 22.08 4.29 18.97
N ASP A 270 22.67 3.51 19.85
CA ASP A 270 21.98 2.67 20.80
C ASP A 270 21.75 3.41 22.12
N ALA A 271 21.16 2.75 23.10
CA ALA A 271 20.90 3.38 24.40
C ALA A 271 22.19 3.80 25.09
N GLU A 272 23.26 3.00 25.06
CA GLU A 272 24.54 3.29 25.74
C GLU A 272 25.22 4.54 25.17
N LYS A 273 25.33 4.64 23.85
CA LYS A 273 25.89 5.84 23.19
C LYS A 273 25.03 7.09 23.45
N ALA A 274 23.69 6.92 23.51
CA ALA A 274 22.79 8.03 23.81
C ALA A 274 22.92 8.51 25.28
N GLU A 275 23.09 7.60 26.24
CA GLU A 275 23.36 7.92 27.64
C GLU A 275 24.69 8.66 27.81
N GLU A 276 25.76 8.19 27.17
CA GLU A 276 27.06 8.88 27.17
C GLU A 276 26.96 10.30 26.59
N PHE A 277 26.20 10.45 25.49
CA PHE A 277 25.96 11.76 24.89
C PHE A 277 25.18 12.68 25.83
N ALA A 278 24.13 12.20 26.49
CA ALA A 278 23.36 12.96 27.47
C ALA A 278 24.21 13.46 28.62
N ALA A 279 25.01 12.57 29.20
CA ALA A 279 25.95 12.92 30.30
C ALA A 279 26.95 13.98 29.87
N GLY A 280 27.54 13.85 28.67
CA GLY A 280 28.50 14.80 28.13
C GLY A 280 27.94 16.20 27.85
N HIS A 281 26.64 16.34 27.74
CA HIS A 281 25.98 17.62 27.40
C HIS A 281 25.04 18.14 28.50
N GLY A 282 24.97 17.44 29.66
CA GLY A 282 24.10 17.82 30.77
C GLY A 282 22.61 17.80 30.42
N LEU A 283 22.19 16.88 29.57
CA LEU A 283 20.81 16.70 29.14
C LEU A 283 20.12 15.57 29.92
N ASP A 284 18.79 15.55 29.90
CA ASP A 284 17.99 14.46 30.46
C ASP A 284 18.26 13.17 29.70
N THR A 285 18.67 12.12 30.40
CA THR A 285 19.11 10.86 29.79
C THR A 285 17.98 10.13 29.09
N ASP A 286 16.82 9.99 29.74
CA ASP A 286 15.70 9.24 29.18
C ASP A 286 15.16 9.87 27.89
N ASP A 287 15.05 11.20 27.90
CA ASP A 287 14.59 11.98 26.76
C ASP A 287 15.60 11.94 25.60
N VAL A 288 16.92 11.99 25.90
CA VAL A 288 17.98 11.89 24.89
C VAL A 288 17.99 10.48 24.28
N VAL A 289 17.91 9.42 25.08
CA VAL A 289 17.86 8.04 24.61
C VAL A 289 16.67 7.88 23.67
N LYS A 290 15.48 8.34 24.05
CA LYS A 290 14.27 8.28 23.23
C LYS A 290 14.47 8.95 21.87
N VAL A 291 15.00 10.18 21.85
CA VAL A 291 15.20 10.95 20.61
C VAL A 291 16.32 10.36 19.74
N MET A 292 17.47 10.02 20.35
CA MET A 292 18.65 9.57 19.60
C MET A 292 18.45 8.18 18.99
N VAL A 293 17.84 7.25 19.71
CA VAL A 293 17.53 5.91 19.17
C VAL A 293 16.49 6.02 18.05
N ALA A 294 15.45 6.84 18.24
CA ALA A 294 14.44 7.07 17.20
C ALA A 294 15.00 7.76 15.94
N SER A 295 16.06 8.56 16.08
CA SER A 295 16.67 9.30 14.95
C SER A 295 17.35 8.39 13.92
N ARG A 296 17.74 7.16 14.32
CA ARG A 296 18.43 6.19 13.46
C ARG A 296 19.56 6.82 12.65
N GLY A 297 19.57 6.71 11.32
CA GLY A 297 20.60 7.31 10.46
C GLY A 297 20.64 8.84 10.40
N ASN A 298 19.71 9.53 11.07
CA ASN A 298 19.78 11.00 11.24
C ASN A 298 20.48 11.41 12.54
N HIS A 299 21.06 10.46 13.28
CA HIS A 299 21.65 10.69 14.61
C HIS A 299 22.74 11.76 14.62
N ASN A 300 23.55 11.88 13.57
CA ASN A 300 24.62 12.88 13.50
C ASN A 300 24.08 14.32 13.47
N GLU A 301 23.03 14.55 12.69
CA GLU A 301 22.35 15.85 12.60
C GLU A 301 21.69 16.22 13.93
N ILE A 302 21.02 15.25 14.56
CA ILE A 302 20.36 15.44 15.86
C ILE A 302 21.40 15.69 16.98
N ALA A 303 22.47 14.89 17.01
CA ALA A 303 23.55 15.08 17.97
C ALA A 303 24.21 16.46 17.83
N SER A 304 24.51 16.87 16.60
CA SER A 304 25.07 18.18 16.31
C SER A 304 24.16 19.32 16.76
N PHE A 305 22.86 19.19 16.51
CA PHE A 305 21.85 20.16 16.92
C PHE A 305 21.76 20.27 18.46
N LEU A 306 21.68 19.14 19.17
CA LEU A 306 21.62 19.12 20.64
C LEU A 306 22.91 19.63 21.28
N ALA A 307 24.09 19.25 20.77
CA ALA A 307 25.37 19.72 21.25
C ALA A 307 25.50 21.25 21.10
N GLU A 308 25.12 21.82 19.95
CA GLU A 308 25.14 23.25 19.72
C GLU A 308 24.16 24.00 20.63
N ALA A 309 22.93 23.46 20.77
CA ALA A 309 21.94 24.04 21.67
C ALA A 309 22.41 24.02 23.14
N SER A 310 23.05 22.93 23.58
CA SER A 310 23.61 22.83 24.95
C SER A 310 24.70 23.86 25.20
N ARG A 311 25.59 24.08 24.24
CA ARG A 311 26.62 25.15 24.34
C ARG A 311 26.01 26.54 24.49
N ARG A 312 24.81 26.76 24.01
CA ARG A 312 24.06 28.02 24.10
C ARG A 312 23.10 28.08 25.29
N ASN A 313 23.14 27.13 26.20
CA ASN A 313 22.21 26.97 27.33
C ASN A 313 20.72 26.79 26.86
N MET A 314 20.53 26.21 25.71
CA MET A 314 19.20 25.93 25.12
C MET A 314 18.92 24.42 24.93
N GLY A 315 19.76 23.57 25.51
CA GLY A 315 19.69 22.11 25.30
C GLY A 315 18.31 21.52 25.66
N ARG A 316 17.77 21.89 26.84
CA ARG A 316 16.43 21.42 27.24
C ARG A 316 15.35 21.82 26.21
N ARG A 317 15.34 23.08 25.80
CA ARG A 317 14.36 23.56 24.81
C ARG A 317 14.48 22.85 23.44
N ALA A 318 15.70 22.57 23.01
CA ALA A 318 15.95 21.82 21.79
C ALA A 318 15.46 20.39 21.92
N LEU A 319 15.68 19.74 23.06
CA LEU A 319 15.20 18.39 23.34
C LEU A 319 13.67 18.33 23.39
N ASP A 320 13.01 19.29 24.06
CA ASP A 320 11.54 19.40 24.08
C ASP A 320 10.96 19.55 22.66
N LEU A 321 11.64 20.33 21.78
CA LEU A 321 11.24 20.48 20.40
C LEU A 321 11.32 19.13 19.64
N LEU A 322 12.42 18.39 19.79
CA LEU A 322 12.59 17.09 19.14
C LEU A 322 11.54 16.07 19.61
N LEU A 323 11.26 16.05 20.92
CA LEU A 323 10.22 15.19 21.50
C LEU A 323 8.82 15.51 20.94
N SER A 324 8.55 16.79 20.65
CA SER A 324 7.26 17.24 20.14
C SER A 324 7.01 16.89 18.67
N VAL A 325 8.05 16.56 17.89
CA VAL A 325 7.95 16.25 16.46
C VAL A 325 8.24 14.78 16.15
N SER A 326 8.55 13.98 17.14
CA SER A 326 8.90 12.56 17.00
C SER A 326 7.69 11.60 17.00
N GLU A 327 6.47 12.12 17.01
CA GLU A 327 5.23 11.33 16.89
C GLU A 327 4.75 11.15 15.46
#